data_9b5a63a82b379aec253542c24d373517
#
_entry.id   9b5a63a82b379aec253542c24d373517
#
_cell.length_a   1.000
_cell.length_b   1.000
_cell.length_c   1.000
_cell.angle_alpha   90.00
_cell.angle_beta   90.00
_cell.angle_gamma   90.00
#
_symmetry.space_group_name_H-M   'P 1'
#
loop_
_entity.id
_entity.type
_entity.pdbx_description
1 polymer ?
#
loop_
_entity_poly.entity_id
_entity_poly.type
_entity_poly.pdbx_seq_one_letter_code
_entity_poly.pdbx_strand_id
1 'polypeptide(L)'
;IVQSLVGSEMCIRDRPQILIENIIEDFKFKIPSGLPSIASLISGYFSYDTIRYIENIPNKCKDDLKVPDVRLLRPRILVIHDNLKKKIFYIVNIFKDEKISNYPKKYLGIKSDLSKLFTQSLKAKDKTTNEKKLAKINVKSNTSKNKFLSMVNKAKKYIKIGDIFQVVLSQRFETKLTKKPLDIYKKLRITNPSPFMFFFNFNDFQIIGASPEILVRLRDNKITVRPIAGTRPRGKTMTQDKFYEKDLLKDKKELSEHLMLLDLGRNDAGKVSKVNTVKVTESFVIEKYSHVMHIVSNVIGDYNKKFSKFKSLLAGFPAGTVSGAPKIRAMEIIDELEKSRRKVYAGGIGYFSANGEFDTCIALRTAVAKKDKFYVQAGAGIVADSVPKKEYEETVNKAKALINALR
;
A
#
# COMPACT_ATOMS: atom_id res chain seq x y z
N ILE A 1 -14.52 -14.42 -7.55
CA ILE A 1 -15.36 -14.58 -6.32
C ILE A 1 -16.67 -13.78 -6.43
N VAL A 2 -16.74 -12.79 -7.32
CA VAL A 2 -18.00 -12.06 -7.60
C VAL A 2 -19.05 -12.92 -8.30
N GLN A 3 -18.68 -14.02 -8.92
CA GLN A 3 -19.60 -14.93 -9.62
C GLN A 3 -20.44 -15.84 -8.72
N SER A 4 -20.15 -15.98 -7.44
CA SER A 4 -20.94 -16.81 -6.52
C SER A 4 -22.00 -16.03 -5.71
N LEU A 5 -22.15 -14.74 -5.95
CA LEU A 5 -23.17 -13.87 -5.33
C LEU A 5 -24.26 -13.45 -6.34
N VAL A 6 -24.61 -14.34 -7.27
CA VAL A 6 -25.70 -14.12 -8.21
C VAL A 6 -27.05 -14.25 -7.47
N GLY A 7 -27.50 -13.14 -6.94
CA GLY A 7 -28.83 -13.01 -6.29
C GLY A 7 -29.26 -11.57 -6.07
N SER A 8 -28.37 -10.61 -6.28
CA SER A 8 -28.68 -9.19 -6.07
C SER A 8 -27.87 -8.24 -6.95
N GLU A 9 -27.79 -8.52 -8.26
CA GLU A 9 -27.03 -7.64 -9.18
C GLU A 9 -27.51 -6.18 -9.18
N MET A 10 -28.76 -5.94 -8.86
CA MET A 10 -29.33 -4.59 -8.78
C MET A 10 -28.86 -3.81 -7.55
N CYS A 11 -28.61 -4.47 -6.40
CA CYS A 11 -28.10 -3.84 -5.19
C CYS A 11 -26.57 -3.59 -5.21
N ILE A 12 -25.83 -4.34 -6.03
CA ILE A 12 -24.36 -4.25 -6.13
C ILE A 12 -23.91 -2.99 -6.88
N ARG A 13 -24.70 -2.51 -7.84
CA ARG A 13 -24.37 -1.31 -8.62
C ARG A 13 -24.44 -0.03 -7.81
N ASP A 14 -25.34 0.06 -6.84
CA ASP A 14 -25.65 1.33 -6.18
C ASP A 14 -24.85 1.60 -4.91
N ARG A 15 -24.24 0.58 -4.27
CA ARG A 15 -23.48 0.76 -3.02
C ARG A 15 -22.31 -0.23 -2.86
N PRO A 16 -21.23 -0.11 -3.64
CA PRO A 16 -20.09 -1.02 -3.54
C PRO A 16 -19.43 -0.99 -2.16
N GLN A 17 -19.50 0.13 -1.44
CA GLN A 17 -19.00 0.26 -0.07
C GLN A 17 -19.68 -0.74 0.88
N ILE A 18 -21.01 -0.84 0.86
CA ILE A 18 -21.77 -1.73 1.75
C ILE A 18 -21.43 -3.20 1.47
N LEU A 19 -21.27 -3.57 0.20
CA LEU A 19 -20.86 -4.91 -0.17
C LEU A 19 -19.49 -5.27 0.41
N ILE A 20 -18.51 -4.38 0.26
CA ILE A 20 -17.17 -4.60 0.80
C ILE A 20 -17.21 -4.69 2.33
N GLU A 21 -17.99 -3.81 2.99
CA GLU A 21 -18.22 -3.86 4.44
C GLU A 21 -18.75 -5.23 4.88
N ASN A 22 -19.80 -5.70 4.24
CA ASN A 22 -20.43 -6.99 4.57
C ASN A 22 -19.44 -8.14 4.38
N ILE A 23 -18.70 -8.19 3.26
CA ILE A 23 -17.71 -9.23 3.01
C ILE A 23 -16.66 -9.28 4.13
N ILE A 24 -16.19 -8.12 4.62
CA ILE A 24 -15.17 -8.03 5.67
C ILE A 24 -15.79 -8.36 7.04
N GLU A 25 -17.00 -7.88 7.33
CA GLU A 25 -17.65 -8.08 8.61
C GLU A 25 -18.16 -9.53 8.78
N ASP A 26 -18.62 -10.17 7.71
CA ASP A 26 -19.05 -11.57 7.71
C ASP A 26 -17.86 -12.55 7.81
N PHE A 27 -16.66 -12.08 7.46
CA PHE A 27 -15.43 -12.85 7.57
C PHE A 27 -14.86 -12.79 8.99
N LYS A 28 -15.68 -13.20 9.99
CA LYS A 28 -15.26 -13.23 11.39
C LYS A 28 -15.47 -14.61 11.99
N PHE A 29 -14.42 -15.12 12.62
CA PHE A 29 -14.52 -16.29 13.48
C PHE A 29 -13.35 -16.34 14.46
N LYS A 30 -13.51 -17.12 15.52
CA LYS A 30 -12.49 -17.31 16.54
C LYS A 30 -11.34 -18.15 16.00
N ILE A 31 -10.17 -17.56 15.89
CA ILE A 31 -8.95 -18.31 15.55
C ILE A 31 -8.58 -19.20 16.73
N PRO A 32 -8.29 -20.51 16.51
CA PRO A 32 -7.85 -21.41 17.57
C PRO A 32 -6.63 -20.88 18.33
N SER A 33 -6.57 -21.13 19.63
CA SER A 33 -5.41 -20.78 20.47
C SER A 33 -4.13 -21.45 19.92
N GLY A 34 -3.02 -20.75 19.98
CA GLY A 34 -1.72 -21.22 19.47
C GLY A 34 -1.46 -20.95 18.00
N LEU A 35 -2.45 -20.55 17.21
CA LEU A 35 -2.26 -20.10 15.84
C LEU A 35 -2.02 -18.57 15.77
N PRO A 36 -1.28 -18.09 14.77
CA PRO A 36 -1.13 -16.65 14.52
C PRO A 36 -2.47 -15.98 14.23
N SER A 37 -2.63 -14.70 14.56
CA SER A 37 -3.85 -13.92 14.27
C SER A 37 -4.18 -13.88 12.76
N ILE A 38 -3.20 -14.06 11.91
CA ILE A 38 -3.33 -14.13 10.44
C ILE A 38 -3.58 -15.53 9.89
N ALA A 39 -3.91 -16.51 10.75
CA ALA A 39 -4.18 -17.90 10.33
C ALA A 39 -5.35 -18.01 9.35
N SER A 40 -6.25 -17.04 9.36
CA SER A 40 -7.28 -16.89 8.33
C SER A 40 -7.47 -15.40 8.04
N LEU A 41 -7.49 -15.05 6.75
CA LEU A 41 -7.53 -13.66 6.33
C LEU A 41 -8.16 -13.50 4.93
N ILE A 42 -8.62 -12.29 4.67
CA ILE A 42 -8.88 -11.76 3.32
C ILE A 42 -7.76 -10.77 3.01
N SER A 43 -7.09 -10.92 1.88
CA SER A 43 -5.96 -10.07 1.50
C SER A 43 -6.10 -9.56 0.07
N GLY A 44 -5.59 -8.37 -0.20
CA GLY A 44 -5.63 -7.78 -1.52
C GLY A 44 -5.34 -6.28 -1.52
N TYR A 45 -6.00 -5.57 -2.42
CA TYR A 45 -5.81 -4.13 -2.54
C TYR A 45 -7.13 -3.37 -2.74
N PHE A 46 -7.08 -2.12 -2.31
CA PHE A 46 -8.05 -1.06 -2.57
C PHE A 46 -7.34 0.00 -3.38
N SER A 47 -7.80 0.27 -4.61
CA SER A 47 -7.20 1.30 -5.45
C SER A 47 -7.41 2.70 -4.86
N TYR A 48 -6.57 3.67 -5.23
CA TYR A 48 -6.82 5.07 -4.90
C TYR A 48 -8.25 5.51 -5.29
N ASP A 49 -8.75 5.02 -6.42
CA ASP A 49 -10.05 5.38 -6.94
C ASP A 49 -11.24 4.82 -6.12
N THR A 50 -10.99 3.92 -5.14
CA THR A 50 -11.98 3.47 -4.16
C THR A 50 -12.55 4.65 -3.34
N ILE A 51 -11.80 5.76 -3.21
CA ILE A 51 -12.28 6.98 -2.55
C ILE A 51 -13.56 7.52 -3.19
N ARG A 52 -13.79 7.29 -4.49
CA ARG A 52 -14.98 7.73 -5.21
C ARG A 52 -16.25 7.01 -4.79
N TYR A 53 -16.15 5.96 -3.97
CA TYR A 53 -17.31 5.29 -3.39
C TYR A 53 -17.85 6.01 -2.15
N ILE A 54 -17.05 6.93 -1.56
CA ILE A 54 -17.39 7.64 -0.33
C ILE A 54 -17.31 9.16 -0.45
N GLU A 55 -16.51 9.68 -1.37
CA GLU A 55 -16.32 11.11 -1.58
C GLU A 55 -16.71 11.50 -3.02
N ASN A 56 -17.37 12.63 -3.15
CA ASN A 56 -17.76 13.17 -4.45
C ASN A 56 -16.57 13.90 -5.10
N ILE A 57 -15.66 13.13 -5.68
CA ILE A 57 -14.48 13.64 -6.39
C ILE A 57 -14.75 13.67 -7.90
N PRO A 58 -14.36 14.72 -8.64
CA PRO A 58 -14.46 14.76 -10.09
C PRO A 58 -13.83 13.54 -10.75
N ASN A 59 -14.34 13.10 -11.89
CA ASN A 59 -13.93 11.89 -12.57
C ASN A 59 -13.47 12.18 -14.01
N LYS A 60 -12.45 13.03 -14.15
CA LYS A 60 -11.92 13.49 -15.46
C LYS A 60 -10.78 12.60 -15.98
N CYS A 61 -10.10 11.90 -15.07
CA CYS A 61 -8.97 11.03 -15.41
C CYS A 61 -9.41 9.78 -16.18
N LYS A 62 -8.66 9.41 -17.24
CA LYS A 62 -8.91 8.20 -18.03
C LYS A 62 -8.50 6.93 -17.26
N ASP A 63 -9.34 5.90 -17.26
CA ASP A 63 -8.96 4.56 -16.82
C ASP A 63 -8.29 3.78 -17.96
N ASP A 64 -7.00 3.97 -18.12
CA ASP A 64 -6.18 3.34 -19.18
C ASP A 64 -5.54 2.02 -18.71
N LEU A 65 -5.41 1.80 -17.40
CA LEU A 65 -4.84 0.56 -16.84
C LEU A 65 -5.87 -0.57 -16.78
N LYS A 66 -7.18 -0.22 -16.63
CA LYS A 66 -8.32 -1.16 -16.61
C LYS A 66 -8.08 -2.34 -15.65
N VAL A 67 -7.68 -2.05 -14.41
CA VAL A 67 -7.66 -3.00 -13.31
C VAL A 67 -8.82 -2.68 -12.36
N PRO A 68 -9.41 -3.66 -11.65
CA PRO A 68 -10.49 -3.42 -10.69
C PRO A 68 -10.09 -2.37 -9.63
N ASP A 69 -11.07 -1.67 -9.06
CA ASP A 69 -10.80 -0.75 -7.95
C ASP A 69 -10.53 -1.49 -6.64
N VAL A 70 -11.16 -2.63 -6.44
CA VAL A 70 -10.92 -3.50 -5.30
C VAL A 70 -10.76 -4.94 -5.77
N ARG A 71 -9.74 -5.64 -5.30
CA ARG A 71 -9.60 -7.08 -5.51
C ARG A 71 -9.07 -7.74 -4.24
N LEU A 72 -9.87 -8.63 -3.70
CA LEU A 72 -9.60 -9.36 -2.48
C LEU A 72 -9.53 -10.85 -2.75
N LEU A 73 -8.65 -11.55 -2.06
CA LEU A 73 -8.46 -12.99 -2.08
C LEU A 73 -8.74 -13.53 -0.68
N ARG A 74 -9.40 -14.68 -0.62
CA ARG A 74 -9.59 -15.49 0.58
C ARG A 74 -8.76 -16.77 0.43
N PRO A 75 -7.51 -16.79 0.91
CA PRO A 75 -6.64 -17.95 0.75
C PRO A 75 -7.17 -19.16 1.50
N ARG A 76 -7.26 -20.30 0.83
CA ARG A 76 -7.59 -21.57 1.46
C ARG A 76 -6.38 -22.17 2.17
N ILE A 77 -5.20 -22.08 1.54
CA ILE A 77 -3.95 -22.59 2.08
C ILE A 77 -3.05 -21.41 2.42
N LEU A 78 -2.52 -21.41 3.64
CA LEU A 78 -1.57 -20.43 4.13
C LEU A 78 -0.32 -21.13 4.65
N VAL A 79 0.84 -20.60 4.28
CA VAL A 79 2.11 -20.92 4.92
C VAL A 79 2.61 -19.66 5.60
N ILE A 80 2.68 -19.69 6.92
CA ILE A 80 3.07 -18.54 7.74
C ILE A 80 4.41 -18.83 8.38
N HIS A 81 5.41 -17.99 8.09
CA HIS A 81 6.71 -18.03 8.74
C HIS A 81 6.79 -16.96 9.82
N ASP A 82 6.76 -17.38 11.08
CA ASP A 82 6.94 -16.51 12.25
C ASP A 82 8.43 -16.39 12.57
N ASN A 83 9.04 -15.29 12.17
CA ASN A 83 10.46 -15.04 12.37
C ASN A 83 10.84 -14.87 13.85
N LEU A 84 9.93 -14.36 14.69
CA LEU A 84 10.19 -14.16 16.12
C LEU A 84 10.18 -15.49 16.87
N LYS A 85 9.16 -16.33 16.61
CA LYS A 85 9.03 -17.65 17.23
C LYS A 85 9.83 -18.73 16.51
N LYS A 86 10.45 -18.43 15.35
CA LYS A 86 11.16 -19.39 14.49
C LYS A 86 10.31 -20.61 14.16
N LYS A 87 9.02 -20.39 13.86
CA LYS A 87 8.04 -21.43 13.55
C LYS A 87 7.45 -21.22 12.16
N ILE A 88 7.12 -22.31 11.49
CA ILE A 88 6.35 -22.30 10.24
C ILE A 88 5.02 -22.99 10.50
N PHE A 89 3.92 -22.32 10.15
CA PHE A 89 2.58 -22.86 10.23
C PHE A 89 2.09 -23.17 8.83
N TYR A 90 1.58 -24.38 8.64
CA TYR A 90 0.87 -24.81 7.44
C TYR A 90 -0.60 -24.92 7.80
N ILE A 91 -1.43 -24.08 7.21
CA ILE A 91 -2.84 -23.92 7.57
C ILE A 91 -3.71 -24.14 6.34
N VAL A 92 -4.77 -24.93 6.51
CA VAL A 92 -5.86 -25.01 5.55
C VAL A 92 -7.12 -24.48 6.18
N ASN A 93 -7.71 -23.46 5.56
CA ASN A 93 -9.00 -22.91 5.95
C ASN A 93 -10.13 -23.68 5.26
N ILE A 94 -11.14 -24.06 6.03
CA ILE A 94 -12.39 -24.64 5.53
C ILE A 94 -13.49 -23.62 5.79
N PHE A 95 -14.18 -23.21 4.74
CA PHE A 95 -15.18 -22.16 4.82
C PHE A 95 -16.60 -22.73 4.84
N LYS A 96 -17.55 -22.03 5.49
CA LYS A 96 -18.96 -22.46 5.65
C LYS A 96 -19.68 -22.73 4.31
N ASP A 97 -19.31 -22.03 3.26
CA ASP A 97 -19.84 -22.19 1.92
C ASP A 97 -19.37 -23.47 1.21
N GLU A 98 -18.40 -24.18 1.80
CA GLU A 98 -17.98 -25.48 1.30
C GLU A 98 -18.93 -26.58 1.79
N LYS A 99 -19.70 -27.21 0.88
CA LYS A 99 -20.50 -28.40 1.19
C LYS A 99 -19.55 -29.57 1.53
N ILE A 100 -19.45 -29.93 2.79
CA ILE A 100 -18.59 -31.01 3.27
C ILE A 100 -19.47 -32.23 3.52
N SER A 101 -19.61 -33.06 2.50
CA SER A 101 -20.35 -34.31 2.60
C SER A 101 -19.61 -35.46 3.30
N ASN A 102 -18.27 -35.37 3.42
CA ASN A 102 -17.45 -36.44 4.03
C ASN A 102 -16.20 -35.83 4.72
N TYR A 103 -16.38 -35.39 5.97
CA TYR A 103 -15.34 -34.74 6.77
C TYR A 103 -14.08 -35.60 6.97
N PRO A 104 -14.14 -36.90 7.33
CA PRO A 104 -12.94 -37.70 7.57
C PRO A 104 -12.07 -37.84 6.33
N LYS A 105 -12.68 -38.14 5.18
CA LYS A 105 -11.94 -38.30 3.90
C LYS A 105 -11.30 -36.98 3.46
N LYS A 106 -12.01 -35.86 3.62
CA LYS A 106 -11.49 -34.52 3.29
C LYS A 106 -10.34 -34.13 4.23
N TYR A 107 -10.42 -34.43 5.52
CA TYR A 107 -9.36 -34.20 6.48
C TYR A 107 -8.07 -34.97 6.13
N LEU A 108 -8.17 -36.26 5.76
CA LEU A 108 -7.04 -37.06 5.33
C LEU A 108 -6.39 -36.52 4.05
N GLY A 109 -7.18 -36.08 3.09
CA GLY A 109 -6.71 -35.39 1.88
C GLY A 109 -5.94 -34.11 2.19
N ILE A 110 -6.48 -33.28 3.07
CA ILE A 110 -5.83 -32.03 3.53
C ILE A 110 -4.51 -32.33 4.24
N LYS A 111 -4.47 -33.31 5.12
CA LYS A 111 -3.25 -33.76 5.81
C LYS A 111 -2.18 -34.23 4.82
N SER A 112 -2.58 -34.99 3.80
CA SER A 112 -1.68 -35.41 2.73
C SER A 112 -1.11 -34.20 1.94
N ASP A 113 -1.96 -33.24 1.58
CA ASP A 113 -1.54 -32.04 0.84
C ASP A 113 -0.59 -31.17 1.64
N LEU A 114 -0.83 -30.99 2.94
CA LEU A 114 0.10 -30.28 3.82
C LEU A 114 1.45 -31.00 3.92
N SER A 115 1.45 -32.32 4.03
CA SER A 115 2.68 -33.12 4.06
C SER A 115 3.48 -33.00 2.77
N LYS A 116 2.80 -32.99 1.60
CA LYS A 116 3.44 -32.78 0.30
C LYS A 116 4.05 -31.37 0.21
N LEU A 117 3.31 -30.33 0.63
CA LEU A 117 3.81 -28.95 0.63
C LEU A 117 5.06 -28.82 1.53
N PHE A 118 5.03 -29.42 2.71
CA PHE A 118 6.18 -29.44 3.60
C PHE A 118 7.39 -30.09 2.93
N THR A 119 7.24 -31.30 2.37
CA THR A 119 8.31 -32.02 1.68
C THR A 119 8.84 -31.23 0.47
N GLN A 120 7.96 -30.61 -0.31
CA GLN A 120 8.35 -29.77 -1.45
C GLN A 120 9.12 -28.52 -0.99
N SER A 121 8.72 -27.90 0.12
CA SER A 121 9.41 -26.72 0.65
C SER A 121 10.85 -27.04 1.10
N LEU A 122 11.09 -28.22 1.64
CA LEU A 122 12.44 -28.69 2.02
C LEU A 122 13.33 -28.97 0.81
N LYS A 123 12.74 -29.41 -0.32
CA LYS A 123 13.47 -29.73 -1.55
C LYS A 123 13.66 -28.51 -2.48
N ALA A 124 13.01 -27.41 -2.21
CA ALA A 124 13.10 -26.21 -3.03
C ALA A 124 14.52 -25.61 -2.97
N LYS A 125 15.28 -25.76 -4.05
CA LYS A 125 16.55 -25.05 -4.23
C LYS A 125 16.28 -23.72 -4.94
N ASP A 126 16.84 -22.65 -4.44
CA ASP A 126 16.85 -21.38 -5.16
C ASP A 126 17.67 -21.57 -6.45
N LYS A 127 16.99 -21.58 -7.58
CA LYS A 127 17.66 -21.48 -8.88
C LYS A 127 18.13 -20.06 -9.04
N THR A 128 19.40 -19.79 -8.71
CA THR A 128 20.06 -18.53 -9.09
C THR A 128 19.98 -18.39 -10.60
N THR A 129 19.18 -17.45 -11.05
CA THR A 129 19.13 -17.10 -12.48
C THR A 129 20.45 -16.42 -12.81
N ASN A 130 21.22 -17.00 -13.73
CA ASN A 130 22.41 -16.37 -14.30
C ASN A 130 22.03 -14.96 -14.81
N GLU A 131 22.67 -13.95 -14.26
CA GLU A 131 22.47 -12.56 -14.69
C GLU A 131 22.95 -12.40 -16.12
N LYS A 132 22.00 -12.38 -17.05
CA LYS A 132 22.29 -11.96 -18.44
C LYS A 132 22.59 -10.46 -18.43
N LYS A 133 23.57 -10.03 -19.28
CA LYS A 133 23.96 -8.62 -19.44
C LYS A 133 22.76 -7.68 -19.43
N LEU A 134 22.88 -6.60 -18.65
CA LEU A 134 21.88 -5.56 -18.43
C LEU A 134 21.37 -4.95 -19.76
N ALA A 135 20.20 -5.37 -20.20
CA ALA A 135 19.56 -4.77 -21.38
C ALA A 135 19.13 -3.33 -21.09
N LYS A 136 19.27 -2.44 -22.07
CA LYS A 136 18.79 -1.06 -21.97
C LYS A 136 17.26 -1.08 -21.90
N ILE A 137 16.70 -0.64 -20.77
CA ILE A 137 15.26 -0.60 -20.55
C ILE A 137 14.73 0.72 -21.12
N ASN A 138 13.82 0.65 -22.10
CA ASN A 138 13.12 1.81 -22.61
C ASN A 138 11.90 2.09 -21.72
N VAL A 139 11.86 3.29 -21.12
CA VAL A 139 10.82 3.71 -20.19
C VAL A 139 10.07 4.89 -20.79
N LYS A 140 8.75 4.78 -20.89
CA LYS A 140 7.88 5.87 -21.35
C LYS A 140 7.04 6.36 -20.17
N SER A 141 6.85 7.69 -20.05
CA SER A 141 5.90 8.26 -19.10
C SER A 141 4.57 8.59 -19.80
N ASN A 142 3.45 8.46 -19.06
CA ASN A 142 2.14 8.94 -19.52
C ASN A 142 2.04 10.48 -19.55
N THR A 143 3.01 11.17 -18.94
CA THR A 143 3.06 12.62 -18.80
C THR A 143 4.43 13.12 -19.29
N SER A 144 4.46 14.01 -20.28
CA SER A 144 5.70 14.62 -20.73
C SER A 144 6.31 15.52 -19.65
N LYS A 145 7.63 15.72 -19.70
CA LYS A 145 8.34 16.60 -18.75
C LYS A 145 7.69 17.99 -18.69
N ASN A 146 7.49 18.64 -19.83
CA ASN A 146 6.91 19.99 -19.88
C ASN A 146 5.49 20.03 -19.28
N LYS A 147 4.66 18.99 -19.52
CA LYS A 147 3.34 18.88 -18.92
C LYS A 147 3.44 18.75 -17.40
N PHE A 148 4.35 17.93 -16.88
CA PHE A 148 4.55 17.78 -15.43
C PHE A 148 5.01 19.10 -14.78
N LEU A 149 5.96 19.82 -15.40
CA LEU A 149 6.38 21.14 -14.94
C LEU A 149 5.20 22.12 -14.89
N SER A 150 4.33 22.10 -15.91
CA SER A 150 3.10 22.91 -15.95
C SER A 150 2.12 22.53 -14.82
N MET A 151 1.97 21.24 -14.52
CA MET A 151 1.14 20.75 -13.41
C MET A 151 1.65 21.29 -12.06
N VAL A 152 2.96 21.22 -11.82
CA VAL A 152 3.59 21.78 -10.61
C VAL A 152 3.32 23.28 -10.48
N ASN A 153 3.49 24.05 -11.57
CA ASN A 153 3.23 25.49 -11.55
C ASN A 153 1.76 25.81 -11.28
N LYS A 154 0.81 25.02 -11.80
CA LYS A 154 -0.62 25.16 -11.49
C LYS A 154 -0.90 24.85 -10.01
N ALA A 155 -0.33 23.77 -9.47
CA ALA A 155 -0.46 23.41 -8.05
C ALA A 155 0.08 24.53 -7.15
N LYS A 156 1.20 25.14 -7.48
CA LYS A 156 1.74 26.33 -6.76
C LYS A 156 0.81 27.53 -6.80
N LYS A 157 0.01 27.72 -7.87
CA LYS A 157 -1.02 28.77 -7.89
C LYS A 157 -2.12 28.48 -6.87
N TYR A 158 -2.61 27.23 -6.76
CA TYR A 158 -3.58 26.83 -5.76
C TYR A 158 -3.07 27.02 -4.32
N ILE A 159 -1.78 26.74 -4.08
CA ILE A 159 -1.15 27.00 -2.77
C ILE A 159 -1.09 28.53 -2.51
N LYS A 160 -0.70 29.33 -3.50
CA LYS A 160 -0.58 30.78 -3.34
C LYS A 160 -1.90 31.47 -3.01
N ILE A 161 -3.02 30.99 -3.56
CA ILE A 161 -4.36 31.54 -3.27
C ILE A 161 -5.00 30.95 -2.02
N GLY A 162 -4.33 30.02 -1.33
CA GLY A 162 -4.79 29.46 -0.08
C GLY A 162 -5.73 28.25 -0.20
N ASP A 163 -5.93 27.69 -1.40
CA ASP A 163 -6.80 26.52 -1.61
C ASP A 163 -6.27 25.25 -0.91
N ILE A 164 -4.96 25.08 -0.92
CA ILE A 164 -4.26 23.92 -0.34
C ILE A 164 -2.92 24.34 0.26
N PHE A 165 -2.42 23.53 1.19
CA PHE A 165 -1.03 23.64 1.70
C PHE A 165 -0.07 22.79 0.90
N GLN A 166 -0.54 21.61 0.47
CA GLN A 166 0.24 20.62 -0.27
C GLN A 166 -0.65 19.77 -1.18
N VAL A 167 -0.10 19.37 -2.34
CA VAL A 167 -0.70 18.34 -3.19
C VAL A 167 0.39 17.43 -3.73
N VAL A 168 0.13 16.12 -3.77
CA VAL A 168 1.08 15.15 -4.35
C VAL A 168 0.69 14.88 -5.79
N LEU A 169 1.50 15.33 -6.74
CA LEU A 169 1.31 15.07 -8.16
C LEU A 169 2.16 13.90 -8.63
N SER A 170 1.60 13.05 -9.48
CA SER A 170 2.26 11.83 -9.93
C SER A 170 2.28 11.67 -11.45
N GLN A 171 3.18 10.79 -11.91
CA GLN A 171 3.22 10.31 -13.28
C GLN A 171 3.46 8.80 -13.30
N ARG A 172 2.94 8.12 -14.33
CA ARG A 172 3.09 6.69 -14.50
C ARG A 172 4.06 6.36 -15.62
N PHE A 173 5.03 5.55 -15.27
CA PHE A 173 6.05 5.02 -16.18
C PHE A 173 5.63 3.65 -16.68
N GLU A 174 5.82 3.40 -17.97
CA GLU A 174 5.55 2.14 -18.65
C GLU A 174 6.83 1.62 -19.30
N THR A 175 7.07 0.31 -19.17
CA THR A 175 8.14 -0.38 -19.92
C THR A 175 7.71 -1.81 -20.23
N LYS A 176 8.45 -2.50 -21.12
CA LYS A 176 8.21 -3.91 -21.41
C LYS A 176 8.56 -4.77 -20.21
N LEU A 177 7.72 -5.75 -19.93
CA LEU A 177 7.97 -6.79 -18.92
C LEU A 177 9.00 -7.78 -19.49
N THR A 178 10.22 -7.76 -18.95
CA THR A 178 11.35 -8.57 -19.48
C THR A 178 11.66 -9.80 -18.65
N LYS A 179 11.10 -9.89 -17.44
CA LYS A 179 11.29 -11.02 -16.50
C LYS A 179 9.96 -11.48 -15.95
N LYS A 180 9.94 -12.70 -15.39
CA LYS A 180 8.75 -13.18 -14.66
C LYS A 180 8.48 -12.27 -13.45
N PRO A 181 7.24 -11.89 -13.19
CA PRO A 181 6.89 -10.97 -12.09
C PRO A 181 7.42 -11.41 -10.72
N LEU A 182 7.43 -12.72 -10.43
CA LEU A 182 7.97 -13.25 -9.18
C LEU A 182 9.50 -13.04 -9.05
N ASP A 183 10.24 -13.12 -10.16
CA ASP A 183 11.70 -12.91 -10.13
C ASP A 183 12.02 -11.42 -9.87
N ILE A 184 11.18 -10.50 -10.41
CA ILE A 184 11.26 -9.08 -10.10
C ILE A 184 11.03 -8.84 -8.61
N TYR A 185 10.01 -9.49 -8.03
CA TYR A 185 9.75 -9.41 -6.58
C TYR A 185 10.92 -9.92 -5.75
N LYS A 186 11.50 -11.08 -6.11
CA LYS A 186 12.69 -11.63 -5.43
C LYS A 186 13.85 -10.65 -5.47
N LYS A 187 14.12 -10.04 -6.63
CA LYS A 187 15.17 -9.01 -6.77
C LYS A 187 14.87 -7.77 -5.92
N LEU A 188 13.65 -7.27 -5.96
CA LEU A 188 13.22 -6.13 -5.16
C LEU A 188 13.39 -6.38 -3.66
N ARG A 189 13.09 -7.59 -3.18
CA ARG A 189 13.24 -8.01 -1.80
C ARG A 189 14.70 -7.95 -1.32
N ILE A 190 15.65 -8.22 -2.21
CA ILE A 190 17.09 -8.15 -1.91
C ILE A 190 17.60 -6.72 -1.99
N THR A 191 17.21 -5.99 -3.03
CA THR A 191 17.80 -4.68 -3.34
C THR A 191 17.13 -3.51 -2.58
N ASN A 192 15.88 -3.68 -2.19
CA ASN A 192 15.11 -2.60 -1.54
C ASN A 192 14.12 -3.15 -0.50
N PRO A 193 14.60 -3.83 0.55
CA PRO A 193 13.74 -4.36 1.61
C PRO A 193 12.95 -3.23 2.27
N SER A 194 11.70 -3.50 2.59
CA SER A 194 10.77 -2.55 3.21
C SER A 194 9.88 -3.30 4.21
N PRO A 195 9.26 -2.62 5.19
CA PRO A 195 8.38 -3.25 6.17
C PRO A 195 7.23 -4.05 5.55
N PHE A 196 6.72 -3.59 4.42
CA PHE A 196 5.65 -4.26 3.68
C PHE A 196 6.16 -4.69 2.30
N MET A 197 6.44 -5.98 2.18
CA MET A 197 6.81 -6.61 0.91
C MET A 197 5.65 -7.48 0.45
N PHE A 198 5.18 -7.30 -0.79
CA PHE A 198 4.05 -8.06 -1.30
C PHE A 198 4.18 -8.40 -2.77
N PHE A 199 3.63 -9.57 -3.10
CA PHE A 199 3.45 -10.07 -4.45
C PHE A 199 2.05 -10.68 -4.56
N PHE A 200 1.17 -10.06 -5.31
CA PHE A 200 -0.16 -10.59 -5.64
C PHE A 200 -0.21 -11.04 -7.08
N ASN A 201 -0.63 -12.27 -7.30
CA ASN A 201 -0.92 -12.79 -8.63
C ASN A 201 -2.43 -12.96 -8.78
N PHE A 202 -3.04 -12.10 -9.56
CA PHE A 202 -4.47 -12.13 -9.85
C PHE A 202 -4.79 -12.77 -11.22
N ASN A 203 -3.88 -13.54 -11.78
CA ASN A 203 -3.90 -14.17 -13.10
C ASN A 203 -3.81 -13.17 -14.27
N ASP A 204 -4.76 -12.22 -14.37
CA ASP A 204 -4.83 -11.20 -15.42
C ASP A 204 -3.83 -10.05 -15.24
N PHE A 205 -3.36 -9.82 -14.01
CA PHE A 205 -2.27 -8.90 -13.66
C PHE A 205 -1.63 -9.28 -12.33
N GLN A 206 -0.42 -8.76 -12.10
CA GLN A 206 0.29 -8.94 -10.84
C GLN A 206 0.61 -7.58 -10.21
N ILE A 207 0.62 -7.55 -8.87
CA ILE A 207 1.08 -6.39 -8.09
C ILE A 207 2.35 -6.78 -7.34
N ILE A 208 3.38 -5.96 -7.48
CA ILE A 208 4.71 -6.16 -6.88
C ILE A 208 5.07 -4.90 -6.12
N GLY A 209 5.38 -5.00 -4.83
CA GLY A 209 5.68 -3.80 -4.08
C GLY A 209 6.55 -4.00 -2.84
N ALA A 210 7.12 -2.86 -2.41
CA ALA A 210 7.96 -2.69 -1.24
C ALA A 210 7.61 -1.36 -0.56
N SER A 211 6.50 -1.35 0.18
CA SER A 211 6.01 -0.12 0.82
C SER A 211 6.66 0.10 2.19
N PRO A 212 7.10 1.33 2.48
CA PRO A 212 7.64 1.66 3.78
C PRO A 212 6.59 2.05 4.81
N GLU A 213 5.35 2.39 4.38
CA GLU A 213 4.44 3.20 5.18
C GLU A 213 3.11 2.49 5.44
N ILE A 214 2.71 2.46 6.72
CA ILE A 214 1.38 2.01 7.15
C ILE A 214 0.34 3.02 6.62
N LEU A 215 -0.75 2.50 6.05
CA LEU A 215 -1.93 3.30 5.75
C LEU A 215 -2.80 3.44 7.01
N VAL A 216 -3.39 2.34 7.46
CA VAL A 216 -4.08 2.20 8.74
C VAL A 216 -3.90 0.78 9.23
N ARG A 217 -3.68 0.62 10.52
CA ARG A 217 -3.62 -0.68 11.19
C ARG A 217 -4.63 -0.72 12.34
N LEU A 218 -5.33 -1.83 12.48
CA LEU A 218 -6.08 -2.18 13.68
C LEU A 218 -5.50 -3.45 14.28
N ARG A 219 -4.89 -3.33 15.44
CA ARG A 219 -4.35 -4.45 16.21
C ARG A 219 -4.53 -4.21 17.68
N ASP A 220 -4.85 -5.25 18.45
CA ASP A 220 -5.08 -5.16 19.91
C ASP A 220 -6.07 -4.04 20.28
N ASN A 221 -7.16 -3.89 19.50
CA ASN A 221 -8.15 -2.82 19.63
C ASN A 221 -7.58 -1.40 19.52
N LYS A 222 -6.41 -1.22 18.93
CA LYS A 222 -5.81 0.09 18.66
C LYS A 222 -5.78 0.38 17.16
N ILE A 223 -6.29 1.54 16.78
CA ILE A 223 -6.05 2.14 15.47
C ILE A 223 -4.67 2.77 15.50
N THR A 224 -3.87 2.52 14.47
CA THR A 224 -2.54 3.11 14.33
C THR A 224 -2.42 3.75 12.95
N VAL A 225 -1.93 4.99 12.93
CA VAL A 225 -1.49 5.72 11.74
C VAL A 225 -0.06 6.18 11.98
N ARG A 226 0.81 6.01 10.98
CA ARG A 226 2.24 6.28 11.17
C ARG A 226 2.78 7.13 10.03
N PRO A 227 2.61 8.45 10.08
CA PRO A 227 3.11 9.35 9.05
C PRO A 227 4.64 9.33 8.99
N ILE A 228 5.16 9.31 7.76
CA ILE A 228 6.58 9.33 7.44
C ILE A 228 6.81 10.50 6.49
N ALA A 229 7.70 11.41 6.86
CA ALA A 229 8.13 12.52 6.00
C ALA A 229 9.60 12.85 6.22
N GLY A 230 10.13 13.74 5.39
CA GLY A 230 11.54 14.09 5.44
C GLY A 230 12.46 12.93 5.02
N THR A 231 13.50 13.23 4.28
CA THR A 231 14.41 12.18 3.79
C THR A 231 15.83 12.68 3.75
N ARG A 232 16.75 11.88 4.30
CA ARG A 232 18.20 12.03 4.07
C ARG A 232 18.80 10.67 3.69
N PRO A 233 19.87 10.67 2.89
CA PRO A 233 20.60 9.43 2.60
C PRO A 233 21.26 8.88 3.88
N ARG A 234 21.61 7.60 3.86
CA ARG A 234 22.47 7.00 4.88
C ARG A 234 23.91 7.48 4.69
N GLY A 235 24.58 7.73 5.79
CA GLY A 235 26.01 8.06 5.81
C GLY A 235 26.87 6.84 5.48
N LYS A 236 28.01 7.04 4.81
CA LYS A 236 29.03 5.98 4.61
C LYS A 236 29.77 5.63 5.91
N THR A 237 29.77 6.54 6.87
CA THR A 237 30.37 6.38 8.20
C THR A 237 29.33 6.74 9.27
N MET A 238 29.54 6.28 10.51
CA MET A 238 28.68 6.62 11.64
C MET A 238 28.62 8.14 11.89
N THR A 239 29.71 8.83 11.70
CA THR A 239 29.82 10.31 11.87
C THR A 239 28.97 11.01 10.81
N GLN A 240 29.04 10.59 9.55
CA GLN A 240 28.24 11.13 8.46
C GLN A 240 26.74 10.82 8.64
N ASP A 241 26.43 9.63 9.14
CA ASP A 241 25.04 9.22 9.43
C ASP A 241 24.42 10.12 10.53
N LYS A 242 25.16 10.38 11.60
CA LYS A 242 24.77 11.32 12.66
C LYS A 242 24.67 12.78 12.17
N PHE A 243 25.51 13.18 11.22
CA PHE A 243 25.41 14.50 10.59
C PHE A 243 24.08 14.65 9.83
N TYR A 244 23.73 13.69 8.97
CA TYR A 244 22.47 13.72 8.23
C TYR A 244 21.23 13.65 9.14
N GLU A 245 21.30 12.91 10.24
CA GLU A 245 20.24 12.86 11.25
C GLU A 245 20.00 14.25 11.88
N LYS A 246 21.08 14.90 12.31
CA LYS A 246 21.00 16.25 12.86
C LYS A 246 20.56 17.29 11.84
N ASP A 247 21.02 17.18 10.60
CA ASP A 247 20.62 18.05 9.50
C ASP A 247 19.12 17.93 9.22
N LEU A 248 18.60 16.69 9.17
CA LEU A 248 17.18 16.45 8.97
C LEU A 248 16.30 17.03 10.09
N LEU A 249 16.72 16.87 11.35
CA LEU A 249 16.00 17.40 12.51
C LEU A 249 16.13 18.93 12.69
N LYS A 250 16.97 19.61 11.93
CA LYS A 250 17.10 21.07 11.90
C LYS A 250 16.40 21.70 10.70
N ASP A 251 16.01 20.92 9.72
CA ASP A 251 15.36 21.40 8.51
C ASP A 251 13.92 21.82 8.80
N LYS A 252 13.71 23.15 8.91
CA LYS A 252 12.40 23.73 9.24
C LYS A 252 11.30 23.32 8.25
N LYS A 253 11.65 23.15 6.97
CA LYS A 253 10.69 22.75 5.94
C LYS A 253 10.22 21.33 6.18
N GLU A 254 11.16 20.38 6.35
CA GLU A 254 10.87 18.97 6.60
C GLU A 254 10.07 18.78 7.91
N LEU A 255 10.41 19.53 8.95
CA LEU A 255 9.68 19.53 10.23
C LEU A 255 8.25 20.07 10.08
N SER A 256 8.06 21.15 9.31
CA SER A 256 6.73 21.72 9.08
C SER A 256 5.84 20.80 8.26
N GLU A 257 6.41 20.14 7.23
CA GLU A 257 5.70 19.12 6.45
C GLU A 257 5.33 17.93 7.33
N HIS A 258 6.25 17.45 8.14
CA HIS A 258 5.98 16.35 9.06
C HIS A 258 4.91 16.68 10.10
N LEU A 259 4.91 17.89 10.66
CA LEU A 259 3.88 18.36 11.59
C LEU A 259 2.48 18.36 10.94
N MET A 260 2.38 18.85 9.72
CA MET A 260 1.12 18.83 8.96
C MET A 260 0.62 17.39 8.76
N LEU A 261 1.49 16.44 8.42
CA LEU A 261 1.14 15.03 8.24
C LEU A 261 0.79 14.35 9.57
N LEU A 262 1.45 14.73 10.66
CA LEU A 262 1.12 14.26 12.01
C LEU A 262 -0.29 14.70 12.43
N ASP A 263 -0.64 15.96 12.21
CA ASP A 263 -1.99 16.48 12.51
C ASP A 263 -3.05 15.80 11.65
N LEU A 264 -2.77 15.57 10.36
CA LEU A 264 -3.64 14.80 9.50
C LEU A 264 -3.83 13.35 10.01
N GLY A 265 -2.75 12.70 10.46
CA GLY A 265 -2.79 11.37 11.06
C GLY A 265 -3.60 11.32 12.36
N ARG A 266 -3.52 12.36 13.19
CA ARG A 266 -4.36 12.52 14.40
C ARG A 266 -5.84 12.62 14.04
N ASN A 267 -6.18 13.44 13.04
CA ASN A 267 -7.54 13.56 12.52
C ASN A 267 -8.06 12.23 11.97
N ASP A 268 -7.26 11.55 11.15
CA ASP A 268 -7.65 10.29 10.52
C ASP A 268 -7.88 9.19 11.58
N ALA A 269 -7.00 9.04 12.57
CA ALA A 269 -7.20 8.12 13.69
C ALA A 269 -8.42 8.52 14.53
N GLY A 270 -8.64 9.83 14.74
CA GLY A 270 -9.73 10.37 15.55
C GLY A 270 -11.13 10.03 15.03
N LYS A 271 -11.30 9.97 13.70
CA LYS A 271 -12.59 9.65 13.04
C LYS A 271 -13.18 8.31 13.50
N VAL A 272 -12.33 7.35 13.89
CA VAL A 272 -12.74 5.96 14.18
C VAL A 272 -12.27 5.47 15.54
N SER A 273 -11.70 6.34 16.34
CA SER A 273 -11.30 6.06 17.72
C SER A 273 -12.38 6.51 18.71
N LYS A 274 -12.30 6.00 19.93
CA LYS A 274 -13.09 6.53 21.04
C LYS A 274 -12.64 7.96 21.37
N VAL A 275 -13.58 8.79 21.80
CA VAL A 275 -13.29 10.19 22.19
C VAL A 275 -12.19 10.21 23.25
N ASN A 276 -11.29 11.19 23.17
CA ASN A 276 -10.18 11.43 24.10
C ASN A 276 -9.13 10.30 24.20
N THR A 277 -9.09 9.35 23.24
CA THR A 277 -8.12 8.26 23.29
C THR A 277 -6.97 8.39 22.29
N VAL A 278 -7.05 9.37 21.37
CA VAL A 278 -5.99 9.61 20.38
C VAL A 278 -4.75 10.17 21.06
N LYS A 279 -3.62 9.48 20.87
CA LYS A 279 -2.33 9.86 21.46
C LYS A 279 -1.22 9.76 20.43
N VAL A 280 -0.28 10.68 20.49
CA VAL A 280 1.00 10.60 19.78
C VAL A 280 1.96 9.86 20.72
N THR A 281 2.38 8.65 20.35
CA THR A 281 3.26 7.81 21.19
C THR A 281 4.73 7.95 20.82
N GLU A 282 5.00 8.34 19.57
CA GLU A 282 6.32 8.70 19.08
C GLU A 282 6.18 9.98 18.24
N SER A 283 7.07 10.94 18.42
CA SER A 283 7.00 12.23 17.74
C SER A 283 8.36 12.62 17.20
N PHE A 284 8.46 12.87 15.91
CA PHE A 284 9.67 13.32 15.21
C PHE A 284 10.89 12.41 15.43
N VAL A 285 10.70 11.09 15.47
CA VAL A 285 11.77 10.10 15.66
C VAL A 285 12.45 9.83 14.31
N ILE A 286 13.79 9.69 14.31
CA ILE A 286 14.50 9.26 13.10
C ILE A 286 14.51 7.74 13.00
N GLU A 287 13.94 7.22 11.91
CA GLU A 287 14.07 5.82 11.52
C GLU A 287 15.07 5.65 10.38
N LYS A 288 15.99 4.71 10.58
CA LYS A 288 17.08 4.40 9.64
C LYS A 288 16.74 3.15 8.85
N TYR A 289 16.61 3.30 7.55
CA TYR A 289 16.42 2.20 6.58
C TYR A 289 17.76 1.88 5.89
N SER A 290 17.75 0.93 4.96
CA SER A 290 18.98 0.49 4.27
C SER A 290 19.70 1.61 3.51
N HIS A 291 18.95 2.53 2.88
CA HIS A 291 19.52 3.57 2.01
C HIS A 291 19.18 5.00 2.42
N VAL A 292 18.16 5.17 3.24
CA VAL A 292 17.65 6.47 3.66
C VAL A 292 17.27 6.46 5.13
N MET A 293 17.11 7.66 5.72
CA MET A 293 16.47 7.88 7.01
C MET A 293 15.30 8.84 6.84
N HIS A 294 14.31 8.69 7.70
CA HIS A 294 13.08 9.50 7.68
C HIS A 294 12.71 9.99 9.07
N ILE A 295 11.96 11.08 9.12
CA ILE A 295 11.24 11.50 10.33
C ILE A 295 9.94 10.71 10.39
N VAL A 296 9.66 10.10 11.53
CA VAL A 296 8.48 9.27 11.77
C VAL A 296 7.78 9.71 13.05
N SER A 297 6.46 9.70 13.04
CA SER A 297 5.64 9.83 14.24
C SER A 297 4.63 8.68 14.29
N ASN A 298 4.17 8.33 15.49
CA ASN A 298 3.21 7.26 15.68
C ASN A 298 1.98 7.77 16.41
N VAL A 299 0.82 7.62 15.80
CA VAL A 299 -0.48 8.01 16.36
C VAL A 299 -1.29 6.76 16.62
N ILE A 300 -1.82 6.63 17.83
CA ILE A 300 -2.71 5.53 18.21
C ILE A 300 -4.02 6.08 18.77
N GLY A 301 -5.09 5.30 18.66
CA GLY A 301 -6.37 5.56 19.31
C GLY A 301 -7.11 4.27 19.62
N ASP A 302 -7.94 4.25 20.67
CA ASP A 302 -8.76 3.09 21.01
C ASP A 302 -9.87 2.93 19.97
N TYR A 303 -9.90 1.78 19.32
CA TYR A 303 -10.87 1.50 18.26
C TYR A 303 -12.30 1.62 18.79
N ASN A 304 -13.12 2.41 18.10
CA ASN A 304 -14.54 2.53 18.39
C ASN A 304 -15.33 1.49 17.57
N LYS A 305 -15.85 0.48 18.25
CA LYS A 305 -16.58 -0.66 17.65
C LYS A 305 -17.89 -0.25 16.93
N LYS A 306 -18.35 1.01 17.03
CA LYS A 306 -19.47 1.53 16.25
C LYS A 306 -19.14 1.66 14.76
N PHE A 307 -17.85 1.73 14.39
CA PHE A 307 -17.40 1.77 13.01
C PHE A 307 -17.05 0.36 12.52
N SER A 308 -17.34 0.04 11.26
CA SER A 308 -16.87 -1.18 10.62
C SER A 308 -15.36 -1.15 10.41
N LYS A 309 -14.75 -2.31 10.15
CA LYS A 309 -13.31 -2.39 9.83
C LYS A 309 -12.99 -1.66 8.55
N PHE A 310 -13.89 -1.74 7.56
CA PHE A 310 -13.71 -1.03 6.29
C PHE A 310 -13.79 0.49 6.47
N LYS A 311 -14.75 1.00 7.24
CA LYS A 311 -14.79 2.43 7.60
C LYS A 311 -13.53 2.87 8.33
N SER A 312 -12.97 2.01 9.16
CA SER A 312 -11.71 2.30 9.87
C SER A 312 -10.52 2.39 8.93
N LEU A 313 -10.46 1.57 7.89
CA LEU A 313 -9.48 1.73 6.81
C LEU A 313 -9.69 3.05 6.07
N LEU A 314 -10.94 3.36 5.71
CA LEU A 314 -11.29 4.55 4.92
C LEU A 314 -11.03 5.87 5.66
N ALA A 315 -10.97 5.85 6.99
CA ALA A 315 -10.66 7.04 7.79
C ALA A 315 -9.30 7.66 7.45
N GLY A 316 -8.29 6.83 7.17
CA GLY A 316 -6.97 7.28 6.72
C GLY A 316 -6.75 7.22 5.20
N PHE A 317 -7.80 6.91 4.42
CA PHE A 317 -7.69 6.67 2.99
C PHE A 317 -8.19 7.86 2.14
N PRO A 318 -7.49 8.20 1.03
CA PRO A 318 -6.10 7.87 0.80
C PRO A 318 -5.20 8.61 1.80
N ALA A 319 -3.98 8.12 2.00
CA ALA A 319 -3.06 8.78 2.93
C ALA A 319 -2.71 10.20 2.50
N GLY A 320 -2.50 11.10 3.47
CA GLY A 320 -2.11 12.48 3.19
C GLY A 320 -0.78 12.61 2.47
N THR A 321 0.16 11.73 2.79
CA THR A 321 1.49 11.62 2.17
C THR A 321 1.46 11.32 0.66
N VAL A 322 0.31 10.92 0.11
CA VAL A 322 0.12 10.66 -1.32
C VAL A 322 -1.03 11.45 -1.95
N SER A 323 -1.76 12.23 -1.17
CA SER A 323 -2.85 13.11 -1.64
C SER A 323 -2.53 14.59 -1.42
N GLY A 324 -2.55 15.05 -0.20
CA GLY A 324 -2.25 16.42 0.19
C GLY A 324 -3.16 16.94 1.30
N ALA A 325 -3.08 18.24 1.57
CA ALA A 325 -3.83 18.90 2.63
C ALA A 325 -4.36 20.27 2.15
N PRO A 326 -5.65 20.60 2.36
CA PRO A 326 -6.74 19.75 2.81
C PRO A 326 -7.05 18.60 1.84
N LYS A 327 -7.36 17.41 2.39
CA LYS A 327 -7.38 16.13 1.64
C LYS A 327 -8.33 16.14 0.44
N ILE A 328 -9.58 16.57 0.61
CA ILE A 328 -10.59 16.56 -0.46
C ILE A 328 -10.16 17.49 -1.60
N ARG A 329 -9.81 18.72 -1.27
CA ARG A 329 -9.38 19.70 -2.27
C ARG A 329 -8.13 19.26 -3.03
N ALA A 330 -7.17 18.68 -2.34
CA ALA A 330 -6.00 18.08 -3.00
C ALA A 330 -6.38 16.97 -3.99
N MET A 331 -7.35 16.11 -3.66
CA MET A 331 -7.83 15.06 -4.56
C MET A 331 -8.56 15.62 -5.79
N GLU A 332 -9.33 16.69 -5.64
CA GLU A 332 -9.95 17.39 -6.78
C GLU A 332 -8.89 17.95 -7.74
N ILE A 333 -7.84 18.57 -7.21
CA ILE A 333 -6.72 19.11 -7.98
C ILE A 333 -5.93 17.99 -8.67
N ILE A 334 -5.76 16.85 -8.00
CA ILE A 334 -5.14 15.67 -8.61
C ILE A 334 -5.95 15.19 -9.82
N ASP A 335 -7.27 15.09 -9.70
CA ASP A 335 -8.14 14.67 -10.82
C ASP A 335 -8.15 15.68 -11.97
N GLU A 336 -7.97 16.98 -11.68
CA GLU A 336 -7.84 18.03 -12.69
C GLU A 336 -6.52 17.96 -13.46
N LEU A 337 -5.41 17.73 -12.73
CA LEU A 337 -4.06 17.90 -13.29
C LEU A 337 -3.48 16.62 -13.87
N GLU A 338 -3.77 15.46 -13.29
CA GLU A 338 -3.30 14.17 -13.78
C GLU A 338 -4.13 13.69 -14.98
N LYS A 339 -3.50 12.91 -15.87
CA LYS A 339 -4.14 12.44 -17.12
C LYS A 339 -4.90 11.14 -16.93
N SER A 340 -4.42 10.30 -16.04
CA SER A 340 -4.89 8.91 -15.87
C SER A 340 -5.24 8.63 -14.44
N ARG A 341 -6.27 7.80 -14.22
CA ARG A 341 -6.60 7.28 -12.89
C ARG A 341 -5.39 6.61 -12.25
N ARG A 342 -5.22 6.81 -10.96
CA ARG A 342 -4.09 6.26 -10.19
C ARG A 342 -4.16 4.77 -9.99
N LYS A 343 -5.37 4.23 -9.89
CA LYS A 343 -5.64 2.81 -9.65
C LYS A 343 -4.87 2.30 -8.43
N VAL A 344 -3.97 1.34 -8.59
CA VAL A 344 -3.23 0.73 -7.47
C VAL A 344 -2.35 1.74 -6.73
N TYR A 345 -1.70 2.67 -7.45
CA TYR A 345 -0.81 3.67 -6.85
C TYR A 345 -1.57 4.56 -5.85
N ALA A 346 -0.97 4.79 -4.69
CA ALA A 346 -1.55 5.58 -3.59
C ALA A 346 -2.84 4.98 -2.97
N GLY A 347 -3.19 3.76 -3.33
CA GLY A 347 -4.24 2.97 -2.69
C GLY A 347 -3.75 2.26 -1.43
N GLY A 348 -4.54 1.33 -0.91
CA GLY A 348 -4.22 0.48 0.25
C GLY A 348 -3.97 -0.96 -0.16
N ILE A 349 -2.95 -1.59 0.41
CA ILE A 349 -2.65 -3.02 0.23
C ILE A 349 -2.49 -3.66 1.60
N GLY A 350 -3.10 -4.82 1.80
CA GLY A 350 -2.97 -5.51 3.07
C GLY A 350 -3.96 -6.64 3.27
N TYR A 351 -4.36 -6.85 4.52
CA TYR A 351 -5.26 -7.93 4.90
C TYR A 351 -6.21 -7.54 6.03
N PHE A 352 -7.34 -8.23 6.06
CA PHE A 352 -8.27 -8.29 7.18
C PHE A 352 -8.27 -9.71 7.73
N SER A 353 -7.95 -9.87 9.00
CA SER A 353 -7.92 -11.16 9.66
C SER A 353 -9.30 -11.54 10.22
N ALA A 354 -9.55 -12.84 10.32
CA ALA A 354 -10.80 -13.37 10.87
C ALA A 354 -11.04 -12.98 12.34
N ASN A 355 -10.01 -12.65 13.11
CA ASN A 355 -10.16 -12.11 14.47
C ASN A 355 -10.61 -10.63 14.51
N GLY A 356 -10.78 -9.99 13.34
CA GLY A 356 -11.20 -8.61 13.20
C GLY A 356 -10.10 -7.58 13.21
N GLU A 357 -8.84 -7.99 13.22
CA GLU A 357 -7.68 -7.12 13.02
C GLU A 357 -7.41 -6.90 11.54
N PHE A 358 -6.75 -5.80 11.20
CA PHE A 358 -6.26 -5.57 9.85
C PHE A 358 -4.94 -4.79 9.87
N ASP A 359 -4.15 -4.99 8.82
CA ASP A 359 -2.91 -4.27 8.60
C ASP A 359 -2.79 -3.92 7.11
N THR A 360 -2.68 -2.63 6.82
CA THR A 360 -2.62 -2.12 5.46
C THR A 360 -1.51 -1.11 5.30
N CYS A 361 -0.84 -1.16 4.17
CA CYS A 361 0.16 -0.17 3.77
C CYS A 361 -0.33 0.66 2.59
N ILE A 362 0.27 1.82 2.39
CA ILE A 362 0.06 2.64 1.21
C ILE A 362 0.73 1.94 0.01
N ALA A 363 0.06 1.88 -1.14
CA ALA A 363 0.62 1.33 -2.37
C ALA A 363 1.66 2.29 -2.97
N LEU A 364 2.80 2.41 -2.28
CA LEU A 364 4.00 3.12 -2.70
C LEU A 364 5.06 2.13 -3.16
N ARG A 365 5.99 2.58 -4.01
CA ARG A 365 7.04 1.70 -4.54
C ARG A 365 6.44 0.40 -5.05
N THR A 366 5.35 0.54 -5.79
CA THR A 366 4.51 -0.56 -6.26
C THR A 366 4.42 -0.52 -7.78
N ALA A 367 4.53 -1.70 -8.37
CA ALA A 367 4.39 -1.90 -9.80
C ALA A 367 3.19 -2.80 -10.11
N VAL A 368 2.59 -2.58 -11.27
CA VAL A 368 1.58 -3.47 -11.86
C VAL A 368 2.17 -4.09 -13.11
N ALA A 369 2.26 -5.42 -13.15
CA ALA A 369 2.58 -6.17 -14.35
C ALA A 369 1.27 -6.65 -14.98
N LYS A 370 1.02 -6.26 -16.24
CA LYS A 370 -0.20 -6.64 -16.96
C LYS A 370 0.14 -6.91 -18.43
N LYS A 371 -0.22 -8.10 -18.89
CA LYS A 371 0.21 -8.59 -20.22
C LYS A 371 1.75 -8.56 -20.32
N ASP A 372 2.27 -7.89 -21.35
CA ASP A 372 3.70 -7.72 -21.61
C ASP A 372 4.29 -6.40 -21.06
N LYS A 373 3.52 -5.67 -20.24
CA LYS A 373 3.89 -4.34 -19.74
C LYS A 373 4.08 -4.31 -18.23
N PHE A 374 4.97 -3.44 -17.81
CA PHE A 374 5.30 -3.16 -16.42
C PHE A 374 5.10 -1.68 -16.15
N TYR A 375 4.21 -1.38 -15.22
CA TYR A 375 3.81 -0.01 -14.88
C TYR A 375 4.30 0.35 -13.48
N VAL A 376 4.95 1.49 -13.35
CA VAL A 376 5.38 2.07 -12.08
C VAL A 376 4.86 3.49 -12.00
N GLN A 377 4.18 3.86 -10.91
CA GLN A 377 3.75 5.24 -10.69
C GLN A 377 4.47 5.82 -9.48
N ALA A 378 4.87 7.08 -9.59
CA ALA A 378 5.55 7.81 -8.52
C ALA A 378 5.13 9.28 -8.53
N GLY A 379 5.07 9.88 -7.34
CA GLY A 379 4.68 11.26 -7.14
C GLY A 379 5.66 12.04 -6.27
N ALA A 380 5.52 13.36 -6.33
CA ALA A 380 6.24 14.31 -5.49
C ALA A 380 5.25 15.25 -4.81
N GLY A 381 5.51 15.61 -3.56
CA GLY A 381 4.74 16.58 -2.78
C GLY A 381 5.06 18.00 -3.21
N ILE A 382 4.04 18.71 -3.68
CA ILE A 382 4.19 20.09 -4.14
C ILE A 382 3.78 21.04 -3.04
N VAL A 383 4.70 21.90 -2.64
CA VAL A 383 4.54 22.97 -1.66
C VAL A 383 4.96 24.32 -2.26
N ALA A 384 4.79 25.42 -1.53
CA ALA A 384 5.08 26.76 -2.02
C ALA A 384 6.49 26.91 -2.62
N ASP A 385 7.49 26.33 -1.97
CA ASP A 385 8.91 26.43 -2.38
C ASP A 385 9.33 25.38 -3.40
N SER A 386 8.43 24.51 -3.84
CA SER A 386 8.72 23.46 -4.80
C SER A 386 9.27 24.03 -6.12
N VAL A 387 10.37 23.41 -6.60
CA VAL A 387 11.00 23.73 -7.88
C VAL A 387 10.55 22.69 -8.91
N PRO A 388 9.81 23.05 -9.96
CA PRO A 388 9.18 22.09 -10.87
C PRO A 388 10.14 21.05 -11.44
N LYS A 389 11.36 21.43 -11.79
CA LYS A 389 12.38 20.51 -12.32
C LYS A 389 12.82 19.48 -11.27
N LYS A 390 13.00 19.91 -10.02
CA LYS A 390 13.39 19.00 -8.91
C LYS A 390 12.28 17.99 -8.62
N GLU A 391 11.02 18.43 -8.58
CA GLU A 391 9.88 17.56 -8.34
C GLU A 391 9.70 16.52 -9.47
N TYR A 392 9.91 16.90 -10.71
CA TYR A 392 9.95 15.96 -11.82
C TYR A 392 11.05 14.91 -11.64
N GLU A 393 12.26 15.34 -11.32
CA GLU A 393 13.42 14.46 -11.11
C GLU A 393 13.18 13.51 -9.93
N GLU A 394 12.51 13.97 -8.87
CA GLU A 394 12.12 13.16 -7.72
C GLU A 394 11.20 12.00 -8.14
N THR A 395 10.16 12.26 -8.96
CA THR A 395 9.28 11.18 -9.43
C THR A 395 10.04 10.16 -10.27
N VAL A 396 10.97 10.60 -11.13
CA VAL A 396 11.82 9.70 -11.92
C VAL A 396 12.72 8.86 -11.03
N ASN A 397 13.32 9.46 -10.01
CA ASN A 397 14.21 8.76 -9.07
C ASN A 397 13.45 7.74 -8.21
N LYS A 398 12.26 8.08 -7.74
CA LYS A 398 11.39 7.16 -7.00
C LYS A 398 10.97 5.94 -7.82
N ALA A 399 10.78 6.09 -9.12
CA ALA A 399 10.43 4.98 -10.02
C ALA A 399 11.63 4.08 -10.37
N LYS A 400 12.86 4.61 -10.35
CA LYS A 400 14.09 3.89 -10.76
C LYS A 400 14.33 2.58 -9.99
N ALA A 401 14.04 2.54 -8.69
CA ALA A 401 14.28 1.35 -7.87
C ALA A 401 13.51 0.12 -8.40
N LEU A 402 12.23 0.31 -8.73
CA LEU A 402 11.39 -0.74 -9.30
C LEU A 402 11.77 -1.07 -10.75
N ILE A 403 12.08 -0.07 -11.55
CA ILE A 403 12.50 -0.27 -12.95
C ILE A 403 13.84 -1.02 -13.00
N ASN A 404 14.76 -0.74 -12.07
CA ASN A 404 16.04 -1.44 -11.98
C ASN A 404 15.86 -2.92 -11.55
N ALA A 405 14.79 -3.29 -10.86
CA ALA A 405 14.52 -4.69 -10.55
C ALA A 405 14.19 -5.54 -11.79
N LEU A 406 13.83 -4.91 -12.93
CA LEU A 406 13.69 -5.57 -14.23
C LEU A 406 15.05 -5.97 -14.84
N ARG A 407 16.14 -5.36 -14.41
CA ARG A 407 17.50 -5.70 -14.82
C ARG A 407 18.03 -6.86 -13.98
#